data_3c8294faec1c9b4afe75c0d5f6849cf1
#
_entry.id   3c8294faec1c9b4afe75c0d5f6849cf1
#
_cell.length_a   1.000
_cell.length_b   1.000
_cell.length_c   1.000
_cell.angle_alpha   90.00
_cell.angle_beta   90.00
_cell.angle_gamma   90.00
#
_symmetry.space_group_name_H-M   'P 1'
#
loop_
_entity.id
_entity.type
_entity.pdbx_description
1 polymer ?
#
loop_
_entity_poly.entity_id
_entity_poly.type
_entity_poly.pdbx_seq_one_letter_code
_entity_poly.pdbx_strand_id
1 'polypeptide(L)'
;MGSKFKIILFCDRPSENQSASTIIDHIDSFKKYSKHEIVVWSKRNALPDNDVLASFDCLIIHYSISLLYERYVSRETLEKIKSFEGLKVLFIQDEYRRVDFACGQINYANIDMVYSCAPIEVARKMYASLNENIILKTTLTGYVPEGICDILLNPTSQRTIDVGYRARKCPFFLGKKGIEKYLIGKYFLDYTNDLNLSSNISS
;
A
#
# COMPACT_ATOMS: atom_id res chain seq x y z
N MET A 1 -27.02 -19.29 0.79
CA MET A 1 -26.40 -17.96 0.66
C MET A 1 -25.50 -17.78 1.89
N GLY A 2 -24.18 -17.59 1.74
CA GLY A 2 -23.30 -17.36 2.90
C GLY A 2 -23.67 -16.05 3.61
N SER A 3 -23.45 -15.99 4.92
CA SER A 3 -23.70 -14.79 5.73
C SER A 3 -22.85 -13.63 5.19
N LYS A 4 -23.43 -12.43 5.16
CA LYS A 4 -22.75 -11.21 4.75
C LYS A 4 -22.00 -10.67 5.96
N PHE A 5 -20.67 -10.63 5.90
CA PHE A 5 -19.85 -10.04 6.95
C PHE A 5 -19.86 -8.51 6.89
N LYS A 6 -19.70 -7.88 8.04
CA LYS A 6 -19.49 -6.44 8.17
C LYS A 6 -17.99 -6.18 8.44
N ILE A 7 -17.34 -5.49 7.53
CA ILE A 7 -15.88 -5.33 7.50
C ILE A 7 -15.54 -3.85 7.64
N ILE A 8 -14.68 -3.52 8.59
CA ILE A 8 -14.08 -2.19 8.68
C ILE A 8 -12.73 -2.18 7.95
N LEU A 9 -12.58 -1.28 6.98
CA LEU A 9 -11.34 -1.03 6.24
C LEU A 9 -10.62 0.19 6.83
N PHE A 10 -9.65 -0.06 7.70
CA PHE A 10 -8.82 0.98 8.31
C PHE A 10 -7.73 1.41 7.34
N CYS A 11 -7.78 2.66 6.89
CA CYS A 11 -6.89 3.18 5.87
C CYS A 11 -6.56 4.67 6.09
N ASP A 12 -5.57 5.16 5.37
CA ASP A 12 -5.27 6.57 5.19
C ASP A 12 -5.57 6.93 3.73
N ARG A 13 -6.83 7.31 3.48
CA ARG A 13 -7.29 7.69 2.13
C ARG A 13 -6.83 9.11 1.83
N PRO A 14 -5.96 9.32 0.82
CA PRO A 14 -5.56 10.67 0.43
C PRO A 14 -6.73 11.43 -0.21
N SER A 15 -6.65 12.77 -0.20
CA SER A 15 -7.55 13.59 -1.01
C SER A 15 -7.23 13.45 -2.50
N GLU A 16 -8.25 13.58 -3.35
CA GLU A 16 -8.16 13.32 -4.80
C GLU A 16 -7.06 14.12 -5.52
N ASN A 17 -6.67 15.27 -4.98
CA ASN A 17 -5.68 16.17 -5.58
C ASN A 17 -4.25 16.03 -5.02
N GLN A 18 -4.02 15.15 -4.04
CA GLN A 18 -2.75 15.11 -3.29
C GLN A 18 -1.89 13.86 -3.53
N SER A 19 -2.38 12.87 -4.23
CA SER A 19 -1.72 11.58 -4.34
C SER A 19 -1.99 10.88 -5.67
N ALA A 20 -1.16 9.90 -5.99
CA ALA A 20 -1.46 8.97 -7.07
C ALA A 20 -2.79 8.25 -6.81
N SER A 21 -3.63 8.12 -7.83
CA SER A 21 -4.95 7.46 -7.74
C SER A 21 -4.88 6.01 -7.23
N THR A 22 -3.73 5.37 -7.35
CA THR A 22 -3.51 3.95 -7.02
C THR A 22 -3.96 3.57 -5.60
N ILE A 23 -3.77 4.45 -4.60
CA ILE A 23 -4.21 4.19 -3.22
C ILE A 23 -5.73 4.30 -3.14
N ILE A 24 -6.30 5.32 -3.77
CA ILE A 24 -7.76 5.56 -3.81
C ILE A 24 -8.44 4.39 -4.52
N ASP A 25 -7.95 4.06 -5.73
CA ASP A 25 -8.48 2.97 -6.55
C ASP A 25 -8.46 1.63 -5.79
N HIS A 26 -7.36 1.35 -5.05
CA HIS A 26 -7.27 0.13 -4.25
C HIS A 26 -8.26 0.12 -3.08
N ILE A 27 -8.41 1.23 -2.33
CA ILE A 27 -9.39 1.35 -1.25
C ILE A 27 -10.82 1.16 -1.79
N ASP A 28 -11.14 1.80 -2.91
CA ASP A 28 -12.48 1.74 -3.51
C ASP A 28 -12.80 0.36 -4.10
N SER A 29 -11.77 -0.37 -4.55
CA SER A 29 -11.94 -1.74 -5.06
C SER A 29 -12.51 -2.69 -4.01
N PHE A 30 -12.15 -2.54 -2.73
CA PHE A 30 -12.74 -3.34 -1.65
C PHE A 30 -14.25 -3.18 -1.59
N LYS A 31 -14.74 -1.94 -1.69
CA LYS A 31 -16.18 -1.67 -1.67
C LYS A 31 -16.87 -2.13 -2.95
N LYS A 32 -16.20 -1.96 -4.10
CA LYS A 32 -16.75 -2.27 -5.42
C LYS A 32 -16.93 -3.77 -5.66
N TYR A 33 -15.97 -4.59 -5.22
CA TYR A 33 -15.94 -6.01 -5.57
C TYR A 33 -16.25 -6.96 -4.42
N SER A 34 -16.30 -6.47 -3.19
CA SER A 34 -16.65 -7.29 -2.05
C SER A 34 -18.12 -7.72 -2.09
N LYS A 35 -18.38 -8.98 -1.76
CA LYS A 35 -19.73 -9.48 -1.46
C LYS A 35 -20.20 -9.11 -0.05
N HIS A 36 -19.29 -8.58 0.76
CA HIS A 36 -19.50 -8.18 2.15
C HIS A 36 -19.77 -6.69 2.27
N GLU A 37 -20.24 -6.25 3.42
CA GLU A 37 -20.40 -4.83 3.72
C GLU A 37 -19.05 -4.23 4.11
N ILE A 38 -18.56 -3.25 3.35
CA ILE A 38 -17.31 -2.56 3.61
C ILE A 38 -17.58 -1.15 4.13
N VAL A 39 -17.13 -0.88 5.34
CA VAL A 39 -17.12 0.45 5.97
C VAL A 39 -15.69 0.99 5.91
N VAL A 40 -15.47 2.02 5.09
CA VAL A 40 -14.15 2.67 4.99
C VAL A 40 -13.97 3.60 6.17
N TRP A 41 -12.94 3.35 6.97
CA TRP A 41 -12.55 4.17 8.10
C TRP A 41 -11.19 4.83 7.84
N SER A 42 -11.24 6.09 7.41
CA SER A 42 -10.06 6.86 7.03
C SER A 42 -9.71 7.89 8.09
N LYS A 43 -9.06 7.42 9.16
CA LYS A 43 -8.52 8.27 10.22
C LYS A 43 -7.20 7.70 10.69
N ARG A 44 -6.11 8.44 10.44
CA ARG A 44 -4.82 8.06 11.03
C ARG A 44 -4.95 7.99 12.53
N ASN A 45 -4.31 6.99 13.11
CA ASN A 45 -4.12 6.86 14.56
C ASN A 45 -5.40 6.87 15.41
N ALA A 46 -6.53 6.53 14.80
CA ALA A 46 -7.79 6.46 15.52
C ALA A 46 -8.70 5.39 14.91
N LEU A 47 -9.08 4.41 15.69
CA LEU A 47 -10.17 3.48 15.41
C LEU A 47 -11.44 3.93 16.14
N PRO A 48 -12.61 3.44 15.74
CA PRO A 48 -13.85 3.68 16.50
C PRO A 48 -13.73 3.21 17.94
N ASP A 49 -14.68 3.62 18.76
CA ASP A 49 -14.81 3.09 20.12
C ASP A 49 -15.10 1.57 20.10
N ASN A 50 -14.72 0.89 21.17
CA ASN A 50 -14.79 -0.57 21.25
C ASN A 50 -16.18 -1.13 20.97
N ASP A 51 -17.23 -0.47 21.45
CA ASP A 51 -18.62 -0.91 21.21
C ASP A 51 -18.98 -0.86 19.71
N VAL A 52 -18.48 0.15 19.00
CA VAL A 52 -18.67 0.27 17.54
C VAL A 52 -17.82 -0.78 16.82
N LEU A 53 -16.56 -0.96 17.24
CA LEU A 53 -15.66 -1.96 16.68
C LEU A 53 -16.22 -3.38 16.84
N ALA A 54 -16.82 -3.71 17.98
CA ALA A 54 -17.41 -5.01 18.26
C ALA A 54 -18.58 -5.37 17.31
N SER A 55 -19.12 -4.38 16.57
CA SER A 55 -20.17 -4.63 15.56
C SER A 55 -19.62 -5.13 14.22
N PHE A 56 -18.30 -5.23 14.05
CA PHE A 56 -17.66 -5.72 12.84
C PHE A 56 -17.13 -7.15 13.01
N ASP A 57 -17.21 -7.93 11.94
CA ASP A 57 -16.69 -9.30 11.89
C ASP A 57 -15.20 -9.34 11.50
N CYS A 58 -14.73 -8.30 10.81
CA CYS A 58 -13.36 -8.25 10.29
C CYS A 58 -12.81 -6.81 10.28
N LEU A 59 -11.55 -6.67 10.67
CA LEU A 59 -10.74 -5.46 10.55
C LEU A 59 -9.68 -5.69 9.48
N ILE A 60 -9.77 -4.95 8.38
CA ILE A 60 -8.72 -4.90 7.36
C ILE A 60 -7.89 -3.65 7.58
N ILE A 61 -6.59 -3.81 7.78
CA ILE A 61 -5.62 -2.73 7.86
C ILE A 61 -4.97 -2.60 6.48
N HIS A 62 -5.28 -1.50 5.80
CA HIS A 62 -4.77 -1.23 4.47
C HIS A 62 -3.31 -0.78 4.51
N TYR A 63 -2.52 -1.07 3.48
CA TYR A 63 -1.10 -0.73 3.42
C TYR A 63 -0.78 0.79 3.51
N SER A 64 -1.79 1.67 3.35
CA SER A 64 -1.63 3.10 3.62
C SER A 64 -1.47 3.42 5.11
N ILE A 65 -1.78 2.46 5.98
CA ILE A 65 -1.54 2.50 7.42
C ILE A 65 -0.34 1.61 7.73
N SER A 66 0.72 2.22 8.27
CA SER A 66 1.94 1.49 8.62
C SER A 66 2.03 1.27 10.14
N LEU A 67 2.15 0.01 10.54
CA LEU A 67 2.40 -0.36 11.95
C LEU A 67 3.80 0.05 12.44
N LEU A 68 4.66 0.55 11.56
CA LEU A 68 6.03 0.96 11.89
C LEU A 68 6.13 2.35 12.55
N TYR A 69 5.10 3.16 12.46
CA TYR A 69 5.16 4.56 12.85
C TYR A 69 3.95 4.98 13.67
N GLU A 70 4.21 5.57 14.84
CA GLU A 70 3.17 6.06 15.75
C GLU A 70 2.20 7.07 15.13
N ARG A 71 2.66 7.83 14.13
CA ARG A 71 1.79 8.77 13.40
C ARG A 71 0.63 8.08 12.64
N TYR A 72 0.74 6.77 12.37
CA TYR A 72 -0.31 5.98 11.76
C TYR A 72 -1.04 5.10 12.76
N VAL A 73 -0.30 4.52 13.71
CA VAL A 73 -0.82 3.61 14.73
C VAL A 73 -0.10 3.91 16.05
N SER A 74 -0.76 4.63 16.95
CA SER A 74 -0.27 4.85 18.31
C SER A 74 -0.38 3.57 19.14
N ARG A 75 0.21 3.60 20.32
CA ARG A 75 0.08 2.51 21.28
C ARG A 75 -1.40 2.22 21.59
N GLU A 76 -2.20 3.25 21.80
CA GLU A 76 -3.63 3.12 22.07
C GLU A 76 -4.38 2.45 20.89
N THR A 77 -4.10 2.90 19.65
CA THR A 77 -4.70 2.29 18.46
C THR A 77 -4.26 0.83 18.29
N LEU A 78 -3.01 0.51 18.60
CA LEU A 78 -2.50 -0.85 18.55
C LEU A 78 -3.19 -1.75 19.59
N GLU A 79 -3.46 -1.24 20.80
CA GLU A 79 -4.23 -1.97 21.83
C GLU A 79 -5.67 -2.24 21.35
N LYS A 80 -6.32 -1.26 20.70
CA LYS A 80 -7.65 -1.47 20.09
C LYS A 80 -7.62 -2.55 19.00
N ILE A 81 -6.58 -2.55 18.14
CA ILE A 81 -6.39 -3.63 17.13
C ILE A 81 -6.23 -4.97 17.84
N LYS A 82 -5.38 -5.03 18.87
CA LYS A 82 -5.13 -6.25 19.63
C LYS A 82 -6.38 -6.81 20.29
N SER A 83 -7.19 -5.94 20.89
CA SER A 83 -8.42 -6.33 21.61
C SER A 83 -9.61 -6.64 20.71
N PHE A 84 -9.52 -6.34 19.40
CA PHE A 84 -10.56 -6.69 18.46
C PHE A 84 -10.66 -8.21 18.29
N GLU A 85 -11.84 -8.78 18.51
CA GLU A 85 -12.06 -10.23 18.52
C GLU A 85 -12.38 -10.84 17.14
N GLY A 86 -12.74 -10.00 16.15
CA GLY A 86 -12.99 -10.46 14.78
C GLY A 86 -11.70 -10.74 14.01
N LEU A 87 -11.84 -11.18 12.77
CA LEU A 87 -10.69 -11.46 11.88
C LEU A 87 -9.87 -10.21 11.61
N LYS A 88 -8.56 -10.28 11.80
CA LYS A 88 -7.60 -9.18 11.55
C LYS A 88 -6.72 -9.47 10.35
N VAL A 89 -6.86 -8.65 9.33
CA VAL A 89 -6.14 -8.78 8.06
C VAL A 89 -5.27 -7.55 7.83
N LEU A 90 -4.01 -7.75 7.53
CA LEU A 90 -3.05 -6.68 7.25
C LEU A 90 -2.51 -6.78 5.82
N PHE A 91 -2.58 -5.68 5.07
CA PHE A 91 -1.90 -5.50 3.80
C PHE A 91 -0.62 -4.70 4.01
N ILE A 92 0.52 -5.19 3.50
CA ILE A 92 1.83 -4.53 3.64
C ILE A 92 2.39 -4.17 2.27
N GLN A 93 3.00 -2.99 2.19
CA GLN A 93 3.89 -2.56 1.11
C GLN A 93 5.20 -2.01 1.69
N ASP A 94 6.23 -1.84 0.86
CA ASP A 94 7.55 -1.33 1.27
C ASP A 94 8.21 -2.19 2.37
N GLU A 95 8.16 -3.49 2.22
CA GLU A 95 8.47 -4.52 3.20
C GLU A 95 9.95 -4.61 3.59
N TYR A 96 10.83 -3.87 2.94
CA TYR A 96 12.27 -3.85 3.22
C TYR A 96 12.64 -3.04 4.48
N ARG A 97 11.66 -2.48 5.19
CA ARG A 97 11.92 -1.60 6.35
C ARG A 97 11.62 -2.31 7.66
N ARG A 98 12.62 -2.31 8.59
CA ARG A 98 12.44 -2.70 9.99
C ARG A 98 11.61 -3.99 10.14
N VAL A 99 11.94 -5.01 9.38
CA VAL A 99 11.14 -6.26 9.28
C VAL A 99 10.91 -6.89 10.65
N ASP A 100 11.95 -7.01 11.48
CA ASP A 100 11.82 -7.60 12.84
C ASP A 100 10.86 -6.80 13.72
N PHE A 101 10.92 -5.46 13.64
CA PHE A 101 9.98 -4.61 14.36
C PHE A 101 8.55 -4.78 13.83
N ALA A 102 8.39 -4.90 12.50
CA ALA A 102 7.08 -5.18 11.90
C ALA A 102 6.52 -6.52 12.39
N CYS A 103 7.33 -7.59 12.41
CA CYS A 103 6.94 -8.88 12.96
C CYS A 103 6.50 -8.76 14.43
N GLY A 104 7.25 -8.03 15.24
CA GLY A 104 6.89 -7.76 16.64
C GLY A 104 5.53 -7.09 16.79
N GLN A 105 5.24 -6.06 15.98
CA GLN A 105 3.95 -5.37 16.00
C GLN A 105 2.80 -6.24 15.51
N ILE A 106 3.02 -7.02 14.46
CA ILE A 106 2.05 -7.97 13.89
C ILE A 106 1.68 -9.04 14.93
N ASN A 107 2.70 -9.65 15.55
CA ASN A 107 2.51 -10.66 16.61
C ASN A 107 1.78 -10.04 17.82
N TYR A 108 2.21 -8.84 18.25
CA TYR A 108 1.61 -8.15 19.38
C TYR A 108 0.13 -7.81 19.15
N ALA A 109 -0.22 -7.38 17.95
CA ALA A 109 -1.59 -7.02 17.56
C ALA A 109 -2.49 -8.27 17.32
N ASN A 110 -1.93 -9.48 17.40
CA ASN A 110 -2.62 -10.73 17.08
C ASN A 110 -3.26 -10.70 15.69
N ILE A 111 -2.50 -10.26 14.68
CA ILE A 111 -2.96 -10.29 13.29
C ILE A 111 -3.13 -11.75 12.84
N ASP A 112 -4.24 -12.08 12.18
CA ASP A 112 -4.51 -13.43 11.72
C ASP A 112 -3.97 -13.70 10.33
N MET A 113 -3.98 -12.68 9.45
CA MET A 113 -3.55 -12.82 8.06
C MET A 113 -2.77 -11.60 7.58
N VAL A 114 -1.66 -11.86 6.90
CA VAL A 114 -0.80 -10.83 6.28
C VAL A 114 -0.76 -11.04 4.78
N TYR A 115 -1.12 -10.01 4.02
CA TYR A 115 -0.93 -9.93 2.57
C TYR A 115 0.33 -9.13 2.26
N SER A 116 1.33 -9.82 1.68
CA SER A 116 2.64 -9.32 1.29
C SER A 116 2.71 -9.10 -0.22
N CYS A 117 3.39 -8.05 -0.66
CA CYS A 117 3.68 -7.82 -2.07
C CYS A 117 4.92 -8.60 -2.56
N ALA A 118 5.68 -9.20 -1.65
CA ALA A 118 6.82 -10.03 -2.00
C ALA A 118 6.36 -11.44 -2.46
N PRO A 119 7.12 -12.09 -3.36
CA PRO A 119 6.90 -13.50 -3.67
C PRO A 119 6.87 -14.35 -2.40
N ILE A 120 5.99 -15.33 -2.34
CA ILE A 120 5.73 -16.08 -1.08
C ILE A 120 6.98 -16.67 -0.44
N GLU A 121 7.93 -17.17 -1.25
CA GLU A 121 9.19 -17.76 -0.76
C GLU A 121 10.11 -16.69 -0.14
N VAL A 122 10.05 -15.46 -0.65
CA VAL A 122 10.80 -14.33 -0.09
C VAL A 122 10.10 -13.84 1.18
N ALA A 123 8.78 -13.70 1.13
CA ALA A 123 7.98 -13.27 2.26
C ALA A 123 8.15 -14.20 3.48
N ARG A 124 8.13 -15.50 3.28
CA ARG A 124 8.39 -16.49 4.35
C ARG A 124 9.75 -16.31 5.03
N LYS A 125 10.78 -15.98 4.26
CA LYS A 125 12.12 -15.70 4.80
C LYS A 125 12.17 -14.39 5.55
N MET A 126 11.56 -13.35 4.99
CA MET A 126 11.51 -12.01 5.60
C MET A 126 10.73 -12.01 6.91
N TYR A 127 9.62 -12.71 6.94
CA TYR A 127 8.68 -12.77 8.07
C TYR A 127 8.82 -14.06 8.91
N ALA A 128 10.04 -14.62 8.96
CA ALA A 128 10.30 -15.86 9.72
C ALA A 128 10.02 -15.75 11.23
N SER A 129 9.97 -14.53 11.78
CA SER A 129 9.67 -14.25 13.19
C SER A 129 8.17 -14.04 13.48
N LEU A 130 7.29 -14.22 12.50
CA LEU A 130 5.85 -14.24 12.76
C LEU A 130 5.44 -15.52 13.50
N ASN A 131 4.41 -15.40 14.33
CA ASN A 131 3.79 -16.54 14.98
C ASN A 131 3.27 -17.53 13.94
N GLU A 132 3.39 -18.83 14.22
CA GLU A 132 3.06 -19.92 13.29
C GLU A 132 1.58 -19.95 12.86
N ASN A 133 0.69 -19.40 13.67
CA ASN A 133 -0.74 -19.30 13.37
C ASN A 133 -1.10 -18.20 12.36
N ILE A 134 -0.16 -17.31 12.03
CA ILE A 134 -0.42 -16.20 11.10
C ILE A 134 -0.36 -16.70 9.66
N ILE A 135 -1.44 -16.47 8.93
CA ILE A 135 -1.53 -16.87 7.52
C ILE A 135 -0.84 -15.81 6.66
N LEU A 136 0.26 -16.19 5.98
CA LEU A 136 0.97 -15.33 5.04
C LEU A 136 0.51 -15.62 3.60
N LYS A 137 0.08 -14.58 2.89
CA LYS A 137 -0.39 -14.63 1.50
C LYS A 137 0.34 -13.60 0.66
N THR A 138 0.45 -13.86 -0.64
CA THR A 138 0.94 -12.88 -1.61
C THR A 138 -0.22 -12.15 -2.27
N THR A 139 -0.06 -10.85 -2.50
CA THR A 139 -0.98 -10.01 -3.25
C THR A 139 -0.23 -9.15 -4.27
N LEU A 140 -0.95 -8.57 -5.21
CA LEU A 140 -0.39 -7.58 -6.12
C LEU A 140 -0.18 -6.24 -5.40
N THR A 141 0.77 -5.45 -5.91
CA THR A 141 1.17 -4.15 -5.32
C THR A 141 0.09 -3.09 -5.41
N GLY A 142 -0.94 -3.30 -6.21
CA GLY A 142 -2.02 -2.35 -6.39
C GLY A 142 -3.15 -2.95 -7.20
N TYR A 143 -4.16 -2.13 -7.41
CA TYR A 143 -5.32 -2.43 -8.20
C TYR A 143 -5.22 -1.75 -9.56
N VAL A 144 -5.62 -2.44 -10.62
CA VAL A 144 -5.70 -1.89 -11.98
C VAL A 144 -7.17 -1.56 -12.26
N PRO A 145 -7.55 -0.26 -12.35
CA PRO A 145 -8.92 0.13 -12.60
C PRO A 145 -9.39 -0.31 -14.01
N GLU A 146 -10.65 -0.74 -14.09
CA GLU A 146 -11.24 -1.24 -15.34
C GLU A 146 -11.15 -0.23 -16.49
N GLY A 147 -11.37 1.05 -16.20
CA GLY A 147 -11.30 2.13 -17.20
C GLY A 147 -9.92 2.34 -17.84
N ILE A 148 -8.86 1.68 -17.34
CA ILE A 148 -7.53 1.78 -17.97
C ILE A 148 -7.52 1.13 -19.36
N CYS A 149 -8.39 0.14 -19.59
CA CYS A 149 -8.53 -0.51 -20.89
C CYS A 149 -9.20 0.40 -21.93
N ASP A 150 -9.94 1.40 -21.48
CA ASP A 150 -10.65 2.35 -22.33
C ASP A 150 -9.79 3.57 -22.72
N ILE A 151 -8.59 3.66 -22.16
CA ILE A 151 -7.64 4.72 -22.50
C ILE A 151 -7.15 4.51 -23.93
N LEU A 152 -7.56 5.42 -24.82
CA LEU A 152 -7.05 5.45 -26.19
C LEU A 152 -5.56 5.80 -26.17
N LEU A 153 -4.73 4.85 -26.58
CA LEU A 153 -3.31 5.07 -26.76
C LEU A 153 -3.06 5.85 -28.05
N ASN A 154 -2.40 6.99 -27.95
CA ASN A 154 -1.93 7.69 -29.14
C ASN A 154 -0.95 6.81 -29.91
N PRO A 155 -1.13 6.62 -31.24
CA PRO A 155 -0.15 5.94 -32.07
C PRO A 155 1.24 6.54 -31.90
N THR A 156 2.29 5.75 -32.04
CA THR A 156 3.67 6.21 -31.87
C THR A 156 3.98 7.41 -32.76
N SER A 157 3.43 7.43 -33.97
CA SER A 157 3.58 8.55 -34.94
C SER A 157 2.97 9.89 -34.48
N GLN A 158 2.08 9.86 -33.50
CA GLN A 158 1.43 11.06 -32.94
C GLN A 158 2.01 11.48 -31.59
N ARG A 159 3.01 10.78 -31.08
CA ARG A 159 3.65 11.12 -29.81
C ARG A 159 4.65 12.24 -30.03
N THR A 160 4.52 13.29 -29.25
CA THR A 160 5.39 14.49 -29.30
C THR A 160 6.54 14.43 -28.30
N ILE A 161 6.58 13.41 -27.45
CA ILE A 161 7.63 13.20 -26.45
C ILE A 161 8.37 11.91 -26.79
N ASP A 162 9.67 12.03 -27.08
CA ASP A 162 10.52 10.89 -27.36
C ASP A 162 10.93 10.18 -26.08
N VAL A 163 11.27 10.95 -25.02
CA VAL A 163 11.72 10.42 -23.74
C VAL A 163 10.91 11.02 -22.58
N GLY A 164 10.19 10.18 -21.86
CA GLY A 164 9.48 10.54 -20.65
C GLY A 164 10.09 9.87 -19.42
N TYR A 165 10.41 10.63 -18.37
CA TYR A 165 10.86 10.08 -17.09
C TYR A 165 10.25 10.84 -15.92
N ARG A 166 9.75 10.07 -14.94
CA ARG A 166 9.20 10.60 -13.69
C ARG A 166 9.84 9.92 -12.51
N ALA A 167 10.55 10.68 -11.70
CA ALA A 167 11.09 10.21 -10.44
C ALA A 167 11.05 11.32 -9.41
N ARG A 168 11.04 10.95 -8.14
CA ARG A 168 11.30 11.86 -7.04
C ARG A 168 12.69 11.60 -6.47
N LYS A 169 13.30 12.63 -5.90
CA LYS A 169 14.53 12.46 -5.11
C LYS A 169 14.23 11.55 -3.93
N CYS A 170 14.89 10.40 -3.91
CA CYS A 170 14.70 9.42 -2.85
C CYS A 170 15.55 9.75 -1.62
N PRO A 171 15.09 9.40 -0.40
CA PRO A 171 15.88 9.57 0.81
C PRO A 171 17.16 8.73 0.80
N PHE A 172 18.20 9.22 1.48
CA PHE A 172 19.53 8.56 1.53
C PHE A 172 19.51 7.12 2.06
N PHE A 173 18.56 6.77 2.91
CA PHE A 173 18.46 5.40 3.45
C PHE A 173 18.14 4.34 2.39
N LEU A 174 17.68 4.74 1.19
CA LEU A 174 17.52 3.82 0.05
C LEU A 174 18.83 3.50 -0.66
N GLY A 175 19.94 4.09 -0.19
CA GLY A 175 21.28 3.81 -0.67
C GLY A 175 21.48 4.13 -2.15
N LYS A 176 22.42 3.41 -2.78
CA LYS A 176 22.83 3.62 -4.17
C LYS A 176 21.65 3.64 -5.15
N LYS A 177 20.69 2.73 -5.00
CA LYS A 177 19.49 2.64 -5.88
C LYS A 177 18.59 3.87 -5.83
N GLY A 178 18.46 4.48 -4.66
CA GLY A 178 17.73 5.74 -4.51
C GLY A 178 18.39 6.91 -5.22
N ILE A 179 19.73 6.97 -5.17
CA ILE A 179 20.52 7.99 -5.86
C ILE A 179 20.48 7.77 -7.37
N GLU A 180 20.70 6.54 -7.84
CA GLU A 180 20.63 6.17 -9.25
C GLU A 180 19.30 6.58 -9.88
N LYS A 181 18.20 6.38 -9.19
CA LYS A 181 16.86 6.77 -9.65
C LYS A 181 16.76 8.28 -9.96
N TYR A 182 17.41 9.12 -9.18
CA TYR A 182 17.48 10.56 -9.44
C TYR A 182 18.43 10.88 -10.58
N LEU A 183 19.63 10.25 -10.59
CA LEU A 183 20.65 10.50 -11.60
C LEU A 183 20.22 10.08 -13.01
N ILE A 184 19.42 9.04 -13.15
CA ILE A 184 18.86 8.64 -14.44
C ILE A 184 18.15 9.81 -15.12
N GLY A 185 17.25 10.50 -14.40
CA GLY A 185 16.55 11.67 -14.95
C GLY A 185 17.52 12.78 -15.41
N LYS A 186 18.55 13.05 -14.61
CA LYS A 186 19.56 14.06 -14.93
C LYS A 186 20.35 13.67 -16.19
N TYR A 187 20.86 12.45 -16.25
CA TYR A 187 21.63 11.97 -17.41
C TYR A 187 20.80 11.98 -18.68
N PHE A 188 19.54 11.53 -18.62
CA PHE A 188 18.65 11.57 -19.79
C PHE A 188 18.35 12.99 -20.25
N LEU A 189 18.24 13.95 -19.35
CA LEU A 189 18.06 15.35 -19.73
C LEU A 189 19.26 15.87 -20.54
N ASP A 190 20.47 15.58 -20.08
CA ASP A 190 21.69 15.95 -20.78
C ASP A 190 21.75 15.28 -22.18
N TYR A 191 21.53 13.97 -22.25
CA TYR A 191 21.51 13.19 -23.50
C TYR A 191 20.44 13.64 -24.50
N THR A 192 19.22 13.95 -24.04
CA THR A 192 18.14 14.36 -24.94
C THR A 192 18.43 15.71 -25.58
N ASN A 193 19.11 16.61 -24.88
CA ASN A 193 19.58 17.88 -25.43
C ASN A 193 20.62 17.67 -26.53
N ASP A 194 21.60 16.79 -26.28
CA ASP A 194 22.69 16.50 -27.25
C ASP A 194 22.14 15.82 -28.51
N LEU A 195 21.09 14.99 -28.38
CA LEU A 195 20.50 14.24 -29.50
C LEU A 195 19.31 14.96 -30.16
N ASN A 196 18.98 16.16 -29.72
CA ASN A 196 17.85 16.94 -30.21
C ASN A 196 16.50 16.21 -30.09
N LEU A 197 16.32 15.42 -29.01
CA LEU A 197 15.10 14.67 -28.70
C LEU A 197 14.15 15.49 -27.82
N SER A 198 12.86 15.38 -28.07
CA SER A 198 11.87 15.96 -27.18
C SER A 198 11.77 15.15 -25.89
N SER A 199 11.89 15.81 -24.76
CA SER A 199 11.87 15.15 -23.46
C SER A 199 10.90 15.79 -22.48
N ASN A 200 10.32 14.96 -21.60
CA ASN A 200 9.54 15.38 -20.45
C ASN A 200 10.04 14.64 -19.21
N ILE A 201 10.99 15.27 -18.52
CA ILE A 201 11.72 14.68 -17.41
C ILE A 201 11.46 15.51 -16.15
N SER A 202 11.02 14.85 -15.07
CA SER A 202 10.91 15.43 -13.74
C SER A 202 11.50 14.51 -12.68
N SER A 203 12.34 15.05 -11.84
CA SER A 203 13.02 14.35 -10.73
C SER A 203 12.96 15.18 -9.44
#